data_d2d5ce9d161799f80b03dd05533e27dd
#
_entry.id   d2d5ce9d161799f80b03dd05533e27dd
#
_cell.length_a   1.000
_cell.length_b   1.000
_cell.length_c   1.000
_cell.angle_alpha   90.00
_cell.angle_beta   90.00
_cell.angle_gamma   90.00
#
_symmetry.space_group_name_H-M   'P 1'
#
loop_
_entity.id
_entity.type
_entity.pdbx_description
1 polymer ?
#
loop_
_entity_poly.entity_id
_entity_poly.type
_entity_poly.pdbx_seq_one_letter_code
_entity_poly.pdbx_strand_id
1 'polypeptide(L)'
;QFPLAVRNGRVIAGLYKEGTNELVEINEDLALHENGNKITNLAKKLLGKYKVEISTNKKNYGVKYIATRTSFYNGDVQVTFVANTDKIKNMDKVVNELKRERIVKSIILNITNDKDHLVMGTESVTLYGSDYIVEKIGDIKYELSAKSFFQLNPPATKKLYDKVVEFADLRETNIVLDAFCGVGTIGQYVSRKCHEVYGVDIVEDAIKDANNNVKLNNLTNCTYVAGDANKIVPRWKKKGINFDVAIVDPPRTGLGHLAKNLLDVDAKKI
;
A
#
# COMPACT_ATOMS: atom_id res chain seq x y z
N GLN A 1 -10.41 -4.20 -1.75
CA GLN A 1 -10.62 -4.00 -3.20
C GLN A 1 -11.79 -4.86 -3.65
N PHE A 2 -12.81 -4.24 -4.22
CA PHE A 2 -14.03 -4.92 -4.62
C PHE A 2 -14.25 -4.76 -6.11
N PRO A 3 -14.24 -5.86 -6.88
CA PRO A 3 -14.72 -5.85 -8.25
C PRO A 3 -16.18 -5.39 -8.33
N LEU A 4 -16.53 -4.77 -9.43
CA LEU A 4 -17.87 -4.26 -9.72
C LEU A 4 -18.56 -5.08 -10.78
N ALA A 5 -19.88 -5.17 -10.66
CA ALA A 5 -20.74 -5.72 -11.71
C ALA A 5 -22.07 -4.98 -11.75
N VAL A 6 -22.84 -5.23 -12.82
CA VAL A 6 -24.22 -4.76 -12.93
C VAL A 6 -25.15 -5.97 -12.88
N ARG A 7 -26.05 -6.01 -11.89
CA ARG A 7 -27.06 -7.06 -11.72
C ARG A 7 -28.44 -6.42 -11.62
N ASN A 8 -29.37 -6.78 -12.49
CA ASN A 8 -30.72 -6.23 -12.53
C ASN A 8 -30.75 -4.68 -12.59
N GLY A 9 -29.86 -4.08 -13.38
CA GLY A 9 -29.73 -2.62 -13.52
C GLY A 9 -29.10 -1.90 -12.33
N ARG A 10 -28.65 -2.62 -11.29
CA ARG A 10 -28.00 -2.07 -10.09
C ARG A 10 -26.51 -2.39 -10.09
N VAL A 11 -25.69 -1.41 -9.72
CA VAL A 11 -24.26 -1.63 -9.49
C VAL A 11 -24.08 -2.39 -8.17
N ILE A 12 -23.34 -3.49 -8.22
CA ILE A 12 -22.94 -4.30 -7.07
C ILE A 12 -21.42 -4.31 -6.95
N ALA A 13 -20.92 -4.43 -5.72
CA ALA A 13 -19.52 -4.66 -5.40
C ALA A 13 -19.41 -5.89 -4.49
N GLY A 14 -18.36 -6.67 -4.64
CA GLY A 14 -18.26 -7.89 -3.83
C GLY A 14 -16.96 -8.64 -4.07
N LEU A 15 -16.97 -9.94 -3.78
CA LEU A 15 -15.84 -10.85 -4.02
C LEU A 15 -16.27 -11.98 -4.95
N TYR A 16 -15.34 -12.50 -5.72
CA TYR A 16 -15.62 -13.69 -6.52
C TYR A 16 -15.74 -14.92 -5.64
N LYS A 17 -16.78 -15.72 -5.92
CA LYS A 17 -16.90 -17.06 -5.34
C LYS A 17 -15.71 -17.90 -5.76
N GLU A 18 -15.12 -18.62 -4.83
CA GLU A 18 -13.92 -19.42 -5.05
C GLU A 18 -14.06 -20.34 -6.28
N GLY A 19 -13.05 -20.35 -7.15
CA GLY A 19 -13.01 -21.14 -8.38
C GLY A 19 -13.98 -20.70 -9.49
N THR A 20 -14.63 -19.54 -9.35
CA THR A 20 -15.62 -19.05 -10.32
C THR A 20 -15.43 -17.58 -10.67
N ASN A 21 -16.14 -17.11 -11.72
CA ASN A 21 -16.27 -15.68 -12.06
C ASN A 21 -17.60 -15.09 -11.52
N GLU A 22 -18.28 -15.79 -10.61
CA GLU A 22 -19.52 -15.32 -10.00
C GLU A 22 -19.19 -14.30 -8.90
N LEU A 23 -19.68 -13.05 -9.04
CA LEU A 23 -19.52 -12.01 -8.04
C LEU A 23 -20.59 -12.16 -6.97
N VAL A 24 -20.18 -12.39 -5.73
CA VAL A 24 -21.04 -12.36 -4.54
C VAL A 24 -21.03 -10.95 -3.98
N GLU A 25 -22.20 -10.30 -3.93
CA GLU A 25 -22.34 -8.95 -3.38
C GLU A 25 -22.00 -8.94 -1.90
N ILE A 26 -21.12 -8.00 -1.49
CA ILE A 26 -20.76 -7.77 -0.09
C ILE A 26 -21.17 -6.34 0.28
N ASN A 27 -21.94 -6.20 1.35
CA ASN A 27 -22.34 -4.92 1.92
C ASN A 27 -21.50 -4.56 3.15
N GLU A 28 -20.94 -5.56 3.81
CA GLU A 28 -20.06 -5.40 4.96
C GLU A 28 -18.93 -6.43 4.89
N ASP A 29 -17.70 -5.96 4.96
CA ASP A 29 -16.50 -6.78 5.08
C ASP A 29 -15.94 -6.58 6.48
N LEU A 30 -15.94 -7.65 7.29
CA LEU A 30 -15.48 -7.60 8.69
C LEU A 30 -13.97 -7.34 8.83
N ALA A 31 -13.19 -7.56 7.76
CA ALA A 31 -11.78 -7.24 7.73
C ALA A 31 -11.51 -5.76 7.40
N LEU A 32 -12.52 -5.03 6.93
CA LEU A 32 -12.40 -3.63 6.56
C LEU A 32 -12.87 -2.74 7.72
N HIS A 33 -12.19 -1.63 7.93
CA HIS A 33 -12.63 -0.60 8.87
C HIS A 33 -14.05 -0.11 8.54
N GLU A 34 -14.87 0.22 9.55
CA GLU A 34 -16.26 0.66 9.38
C GLU A 34 -16.42 1.84 8.40
N ASN A 35 -15.52 2.84 8.47
CA ASN A 35 -15.50 3.96 7.54
C ASN A 35 -15.25 3.49 6.09
N GLY A 36 -14.39 2.49 5.90
CA GLY A 36 -14.15 1.87 4.60
C GLY A 36 -15.41 1.21 4.04
N ASN A 37 -16.12 0.43 4.85
CA ASN A 37 -17.41 -0.17 4.49
C ASN A 37 -18.44 0.89 4.11
N LYS A 38 -18.60 1.93 4.96
CA LYS A 38 -19.51 3.06 4.73
C LYS A 38 -19.25 3.72 3.38
N ILE A 39 -17.99 4.07 3.10
CA ILE A 39 -17.62 4.80 1.88
C ILE A 39 -17.67 3.91 0.64
N THR A 40 -17.29 2.63 0.73
CA THR A 40 -17.45 1.66 -0.37
C THR A 40 -18.93 1.55 -0.78
N ASN A 41 -19.84 1.41 0.18
CA ASN A 41 -21.28 1.33 -0.09
C ASN A 41 -21.84 2.64 -0.68
N LEU A 42 -21.39 3.79 -0.19
CA LEU A 42 -21.76 5.09 -0.76
C LEU A 42 -21.25 5.20 -2.20
N ALA A 43 -19.99 4.91 -2.45
CA ALA A 43 -19.41 4.97 -3.80
C ALA A 43 -20.15 4.05 -4.77
N LYS A 44 -20.44 2.80 -4.39
CA LYS A 44 -21.27 1.85 -5.15
C LYS A 44 -22.63 2.46 -5.52
N LYS A 45 -23.34 3.03 -4.53
CA LYS A 45 -24.65 3.68 -4.73
C LYS A 45 -24.58 4.86 -5.68
N LEU A 46 -23.53 5.70 -5.56
CA LEU A 46 -23.35 6.89 -6.39
C LEU A 46 -23.02 6.53 -7.85
N LEU A 47 -22.19 5.50 -8.07
CA LEU A 47 -21.94 4.98 -9.43
C LEU A 47 -23.25 4.60 -10.12
N GLY A 48 -24.14 3.90 -9.42
CA GLY A 48 -25.47 3.55 -9.93
C GLY A 48 -26.37 4.77 -10.15
N LYS A 49 -26.46 5.68 -9.16
CA LYS A 49 -27.28 6.91 -9.21
C LYS A 49 -26.94 7.78 -10.43
N TYR A 50 -25.66 7.96 -10.71
CA TYR A 50 -25.19 8.80 -11.81
C TYR A 50 -24.94 8.02 -13.10
N LYS A 51 -25.34 6.74 -13.16
CA LYS A 51 -25.20 5.89 -14.35
C LYS A 51 -23.77 5.91 -14.90
N VAL A 52 -22.79 5.82 -14.00
CA VAL A 52 -21.39 5.68 -14.37
C VAL A 52 -21.19 4.31 -15.01
N GLU A 53 -20.44 4.26 -16.10
CA GLU A 53 -20.19 3.02 -16.81
C GLU A 53 -19.33 2.08 -15.99
N ILE A 54 -19.82 0.85 -15.81
CA ILE A 54 -19.11 -0.24 -15.17
C ILE A 54 -18.58 -1.18 -16.25
N SER A 55 -17.29 -1.47 -16.20
CA SER A 55 -16.67 -2.43 -17.09
C SER A 55 -17.21 -3.83 -16.82
N THR A 56 -17.52 -4.54 -17.92
CA THR A 56 -18.04 -5.92 -17.88
C THR A 56 -17.33 -6.75 -18.94
N ASN A 57 -17.45 -8.08 -18.88
CA ASN A 57 -16.89 -8.98 -19.90
C ASN A 57 -17.39 -8.67 -21.33
N LYS A 58 -18.59 -8.07 -21.44
CA LYS A 58 -19.16 -7.66 -22.74
C LYS A 58 -18.75 -6.25 -23.16
N LYS A 59 -18.48 -5.37 -22.21
CA LYS A 59 -18.11 -3.98 -22.43
C LYS A 59 -16.88 -3.66 -21.59
N ASN A 60 -15.72 -3.80 -22.18
CA ASN A 60 -14.46 -3.48 -21.53
C ASN A 60 -14.20 -1.97 -21.52
N TYR A 61 -15.07 -1.21 -20.83
CA TYR A 61 -14.99 0.24 -20.69
C TYR A 61 -15.67 0.67 -19.40
N GLY A 62 -15.02 1.51 -18.61
CA GLY A 62 -15.55 2.07 -17.39
C GLY A 62 -14.83 1.60 -16.11
N VAL A 63 -15.49 1.76 -14.97
CA VAL A 63 -14.96 1.40 -13.67
C VAL A 63 -15.04 -0.11 -13.44
N LYS A 64 -13.95 -0.71 -12.98
CA LYS A 64 -13.81 -2.16 -12.71
C LYS A 64 -13.86 -2.49 -11.23
N TYR A 65 -13.14 -1.70 -10.43
CA TYR A 65 -13.01 -1.93 -8.99
C TYR A 65 -13.21 -0.65 -8.22
N ILE A 66 -13.68 -0.80 -7.00
CA ILE A 66 -13.53 0.21 -5.93
C ILE A 66 -12.54 -0.37 -4.92
N ALA A 67 -11.51 0.40 -4.61
CA ALA A 67 -10.64 0.11 -3.48
C ALA A 67 -10.79 1.24 -2.45
N THR A 68 -10.93 0.88 -1.19
CA THR A 68 -10.90 1.84 -0.08
C THR A 68 -9.76 1.50 0.84
N ARG A 69 -9.05 2.51 1.27
CA ARG A 69 -8.04 2.44 2.34
C ARG A 69 -8.50 3.37 3.45
N THR A 70 -8.54 2.88 4.66
CA THR A 70 -8.91 3.67 5.82
C THR A 70 -7.74 3.71 6.80
N SER A 71 -7.39 4.89 7.24
CA SER A 71 -6.41 5.09 8.31
C SER A 71 -7.03 4.69 9.65
N PHE A 72 -6.38 3.81 10.38
CA PHE A 72 -6.74 3.49 11.76
C PHE A 72 -6.32 4.60 12.74
N TYR A 73 -5.38 5.46 12.33
CA TYR A 73 -4.92 6.57 13.14
C TYR A 73 -5.97 7.66 13.31
N ASN A 74 -6.69 8.02 12.23
CA ASN A 74 -7.58 9.17 12.24
C ASN A 74 -8.93 8.93 11.54
N GLY A 75 -9.17 7.73 11.01
CA GLY A 75 -10.42 7.37 10.33
C GLY A 75 -10.56 7.91 8.91
N ASP A 76 -9.55 8.59 8.37
CA ASP A 76 -9.56 9.13 7.01
C ASP A 76 -9.62 8.02 5.97
N VAL A 77 -10.35 8.28 4.87
CA VAL A 77 -10.56 7.30 3.79
C VAL A 77 -10.00 7.83 2.48
N GLN A 78 -9.23 7.00 1.81
CA GLN A 78 -8.88 7.12 0.41
C GLN A 78 -9.75 6.17 -0.40
N VAL A 79 -10.38 6.70 -1.46
CA VAL A 79 -11.17 5.93 -2.43
C VAL A 79 -10.41 5.86 -3.74
N THR A 80 -10.16 4.68 -4.24
CA THR A 80 -9.57 4.48 -5.56
C THR A 80 -10.57 3.79 -6.48
N PHE A 81 -10.94 4.47 -7.55
CA PHE A 81 -11.66 3.86 -8.66
C PHE A 81 -10.64 3.33 -9.66
N VAL A 82 -10.70 2.04 -9.95
CA VAL A 82 -9.86 1.44 -10.96
C VAL A 82 -10.66 1.29 -12.24
N ALA A 83 -10.16 1.84 -13.33
CA ALA A 83 -10.84 1.84 -14.62
C ALA A 83 -9.85 1.60 -15.76
N ASN A 84 -10.36 1.27 -16.94
CA ASN A 84 -9.54 1.10 -18.15
C ASN A 84 -9.55 2.34 -19.04
N THR A 85 -9.93 3.48 -18.51
CA THR A 85 -9.96 4.78 -19.19
C THR A 85 -9.88 5.91 -18.19
N ASP A 86 -9.30 7.03 -18.58
CA ASP A 86 -9.26 8.28 -17.84
C ASP A 86 -10.56 9.13 -18.02
N LYS A 87 -11.34 8.82 -19.06
CA LYS A 87 -12.55 9.57 -19.45
C LYS A 87 -13.82 8.84 -19.03
N ILE A 88 -14.23 9.03 -17.78
CA ILE A 88 -15.45 8.40 -17.24
C ILE A 88 -16.55 9.42 -17.11
N LYS A 89 -17.62 9.24 -17.90
CA LYS A 89 -18.79 10.12 -17.88
C LYS A 89 -19.43 10.13 -16.47
N ASN A 90 -19.80 11.33 -15.99
CA ASN A 90 -20.44 11.58 -14.68
C ASN A 90 -19.59 11.22 -13.46
N MET A 91 -18.29 10.94 -13.59
CA MET A 91 -17.41 10.70 -12.45
C MET A 91 -17.28 11.95 -11.57
N ASP A 92 -17.30 13.13 -12.18
CA ASP A 92 -17.34 14.43 -11.50
C ASP A 92 -18.48 14.52 -10.47
N LYS A 93 -19.66 14.01 -10.80
CA LYS A 93 -20.83 13.98 -9.89
C LYS A 93 -20.61 13.04 -8.71
N VAL A 94 -19.99 11.88 -8.95
CA VAL A 94 -19.62 10.92 -7.91
C VAL A 94 -18.61 11.56 -6.95
N VAL A 95 -17.54 12.16 -7.48
CA VAL A 95 -16.52 12.88 -6.72
C VAL A 95 -17.15 14.01 -5.88
N ASN A 96 -18.04 14.80 -6.49
CA ASN A 96 -18.71 15.93 -5.82
C ASN A 96 -19.59 15.50 -4.64
N GLU A 97 -20.15 14.30 -4.67
CA GLU A 97 -20.90 13.76 -3.53
C GLU A 97 -19.97 13.16 -2.48
N LEU A 98 -18.98 12.35 -2.90
CA LEU A 98 -18.05 11.70 -1.97
C LEU A 98 -17.23 12.71 -1.15
N LYS A 99 -16.80 13.82 -1.73
CA LYS A 99 -16.02 14.85 -1.01
C LYS A 99 -16.81 15.57 0.09
N ARG A 100 -18.15 15.43 0.14
CA ARG A 100 -18.97 15.95 1.23
C ARG A 100 -18.84 15.13 2.52
N GLU A 101 -18.42 13.87 2.40
CA GLU A 101 -18.11 13.05 3.55
C GLU A 101 -16.77 13.50 4.15
N ARG A 102 -16.79 14.05 5.36
CA ARG A 102 -15.60 14.64 6.02
C ARG A 102 -14.44 13.69 6.17
N ILE A 103 -14.72 12.38 6.23
CA ILE A 103 -13.72 11.32 6.34
C ILE A 103 -13.04 11.01 5.01
N VAL A 104 -13.59 11.42 3.86
CA VAL A 104 -12.96 11.22 2.54
C VAL A 104 -11.93 12.31 2.31
N LYS A 105 -10.65 11.93 2.30
CA LYS A 105 -9.51 12.84 2.12
C LYS A 105 -8.83 12.71 0.77
N SER A 106 -9.04 11.60 0.10
CA SER A 106 -8.41 11.29 -1.17
C SER A 106 -9.38 10.53 -2.07
N ILE A 107 -9.49 10.94 -3.31
CA ILE A 107 -10.21 10.20 -4.36
C ILE A 107 -9.29 10.09 -5.56
N ILE A 108 -8.97 8.88 -5.94
CA ILE A 108 -8.02 8.55 -7.01
C ILE A 108 -8.75 7.80 -8.13
N LEU A 109 -8.40 8.11 -9.37
CA LEU A 109 -8.69 7.29 -10.53
C LEU A 109 -7.39 6.60 -10.93
N ASN A 110 -7.35 5.28 -10.82
CA ASN A 110 -6.24 4.47 -11.30
C ASN A 110 -6.61 3.84 -12.64
N ILE A 111 -5.70 3.89 -13.61
CA ILE A 111 -5.94 3.45 -14.98
C ILE A 111 -5.20 2.15 -15.20
N THR A 112 -5.95 1.07 -15.46
CA THR A 112 -5.42 -0.26 -15.75
C THR A 112 -5.60 -0.63 -17.23
N ASN A 113 -4.62 -1.32 -17.80
CA ASN A 113 -4.66 -1.79 -19.20
C ASN A 113 -5.03 -3.27 -19.34
N ASP A 114 -5.34 -3.96 -18.25
CA ASP A 114 -5.69 -5.41 -18.19
C ASP A 114 -4.60 -6.40 -18.62
N LYS A 115 -3.45 -5.94 -19.04
CA LYS A 115 -2.40 -6.83 -19.58
C LYS A 115 -1.55 -7.49 -18.49
N ASP A 116 -1.49 -6.86 -17.31
CA ASP A 116 -0.51 -7.20 -16.27
C ASP A 116 -1.07 -8.08 -15.14
N HIS A 117 -2.30 -8.58 -15.24
CA HIS A 117 -3.00 -9.34 -14.19
C HIS A 117 -3.04 -8.63 -12.83
N LEU A 118 -2.68 -7.36 -12.80
CA LEU A 118 -2.73 -6.50 -11.62
C LEU A 118 -4.08 -5.79 -11.54
N VAL A 119 -4.63 -5.69 -10.34
CA VAL A 119 -5.88 -4.93 -10.14
C VAL A 119 -5.68 -3.45 -10.47
N MET A 120 -4.56 -2.86 -10.03
CA MET A 120 -4.21 -1.47 -10.29
C MET A 120 -3.14 -1.36 -11.39
N GLY A 121 -3.34 -0.43 -12.31
CA GLY A 121 -2.36 -0.07 -13.33
C GLY A 121 -1.29 0.89 -12.82
N THR A 122 -0.39 1.28 -13.71
CA THR A 122 0.74 2.17 -13.39
C THR A 122 0.33 3.63 -13.23
N GLU A 123 -0.69 4.09 -13.97
CA GLU A 123 -1.10 5.49 -13.98
C GLU A 123 -2.21 5.75 -12.97
N SER A 124 -2.13 6.90 -12.30
CA SER A 124 -3.16 7.36 -11.36
C SER A 124 -3.36 8.87 -11.48
N VAL A 125 -4.61 9.29 -11.37
CA VAL A 125 -5.01 10.70 -11.39
C VAL A 125 -5.74 11.01 -10.08
N THR A 126 -5.31 12.05 -9.37
CA THR A 126 -6.01 12.54 -8.18
C THR A 126 -7.23 13.34 -8.60
N LEU A 127 -8.42 12.86 -8.26
CA LEU A 127 -9.69 13.52 -8.54
C LEU A 127 -10.11 14.49 -7.44
N TYR A 128 -9.68 14.24 -6.20
CA TYR A 128 -9.94 15.08 -5.04
C TYR A 128 -8.94 14.85 -3.91
N GLY A 129 -8.57 15.91 -3.22
CA GLY A 129 -7.72 15.88 -2.03
C GLY A 129 -6.25 15.55 -2.35
N SER A 130 -5.58 14.89 -1.40
CA SER A 130 -4.20 14.41 -1.58
C SER A 130 -4.15 13.08 -2.32
N ASP A 131 -3.01 12.75 -2.90
CA ASP A 131 -2.75 11.45 -3.52
C ASP A 131 -2.42 10.35 -2.50
N TYR A 132 -2.40 10.69 -1.21
CA TYR A 132 -2.13 9.79 -0.08
C TYR A 132 -3.13 9.99 1.07
N ILE A 133 -3.13 9.05 2.01
CA ILE A 133 -3.65 9.22 3.37
C ILE A 133 -2.54 8.95 4.39
N VAL A 134 -2.70 9.48 5.60
CA VAL A 134 -1.71 9.32 6.67
C VAL A 134 -2.15 8.22 7.62
N GLU A 135 -1.29 7.23 7.81
CA GLU A 135 -1.41 6.20 8.85
C GLU A 135 -0.32 6.39 9.92
N LYS A 136 -0.48 5.79 11.09
CA LYS A 136 0.50 5.87 12.17
C LYS A 136 0.71 4.50 12.83
N ILE A 137 1.96 4.09 12.97
CA ILE A 137 2.36 2.93 13.78
C ILE A 137 3.35 3.40 14.84
N GLY A 138 3.01 3.23 16.12
CA GLY A 138 3.80 3.81 17.21
C GLY A 138 3.88 5.34 17.07
N ASP A 139 5.10 5.88 17.00
CA ASP A 139 5.33 7.32 16.81
C ASP A 139 5.65 7.73 15.37
N ILE A 140 5.66 6.78 14.44
CA ILE A 140 6.00 7.02 13.04
C ILE A 140 4.72 7.18 12.22
N LYS A 141 4.64 8.25 11.43
CA LYS A 141 3.58 8.52 10.47
C LYS A 141 4.02 8.04 9.08
N TYR A 142 3.07 7.57 8.30
CA TYR A 142 3.29 7.09 6.94
C TYR A 142 2.28 7.72 6.00
N GLU A 143 2.74 8.44 5.01
CA GLU A 143 1.94 8.79 3.83
C GLU A 143 1.86 7.58 2.92
N LEU A 144 0.63 7.16 2.63
CA LEU A 144 0.36 5.95 1.87
C LEU A 144 -0.38 6.31 0.59
N SER A 145 0.29 6.18 -0.54
CA SER A 145 -0.35 6.32 -1.85
C SER A 145 -1.30 5.15 -2.14
N ALA A 146 -2.13 5.27 -3.17
CA ALA A 146 -3.12 4.25 -3.50
C ALA A 146 -2.50 2.86 -3.79
N LYS A 147 -1.30 2.83 -4.35
CA LYS A 147 -0.57 1.60 -4.71
C LYS A 147 0.36 1.07 -3.63
N SER A 148 0.69 1.88 -2.61
CA SER A 148 1.63 1.48 -1.56
C SER A 148 1.14 0.25 -0.81
N PHE A 149 2.00 -0.76 -0.69
CA PHE A 149 1.72 -1.85 0.22
C PHE A 149 1.83 -1.34 1.67
N PHE A 150 0.87 -1.70 2.48
CA PHE A 150 0.88 -1.46 3.91
C PHE A 150 0.12 -2.58 4.62
N GLN A 151 0.52 -2.95 5.81
CA GLN A 151 -0.12 -4.01 6.58
C GLN A 151 -1.58 -3.68 6.87
N LEU A 152 -2.47 -4.64 6.61
CA LEU A 152 -3.92 -4.43 6.66
C LEU A 152 -4.49 -4.22 8.07
N ASN A 153 -3.74 -4.60 9.11
CA ASN A 153 -4.16 -4.52 10.50
C ASN A 153 -3.12 -3.73 11.32
N PRO A 154 -3.12 -2.38 11.31
CA PRO A 154 -2.15 -1.56 12.00
C PRO A 154 -2.01 -1.85 13.51
N PRO A 155 -3.08 -2.14 14.28
CA PRO A 155 -2.93 -2.55 15.68
C PRO A 155 -2.14 -3.84 15.87
N ALA A 156 -2.34 -4.84 15.01
CA ALA A 156 -1.55 -6.08 15.04
C ALA A 156 -0.12 -5.84 14.51
N THR A 157 0.02 -4.99 13.51
CA THR A 157 1.31 -4.61 12.93
C THR A 157 2.22 -3.97 13.97
N LYS A 158 1.67 -3.09 14.82
CA LYS A 158 2.46 -2.53 15.93
C LYS A 158 3.03 -3.60 16.84
N LYS A 159 2.22 -4.59 17.22
CA LYS A 159 2.67 -5.72 18.05
C LYS A 159 3.76 -6.54 17.36
N LEU A 160 3.62 -6.75 16.04
CA LEU A 160 4.63 -7.44 15.24
C LEU A 160 5.94 -6.65 15.23
N TYR A 161 5.88 -5.35 14.98
CA TYR A 161 7.08 -4.49 14.94
C TYR A 161 7.74 -4.33 16.31
N ASP A 162 6.95 -4.33 17.40
CA ASP A 162 7.50 -4.41 18.77
C ASP A 162 8.30 -5.70 18.98
N LYS A 163 7.85 -6.84 18.41
CA LYS A 163 8.59 -8.10 18.44
C LYS A 163 9.84 -8.08 17.56
N VAL A 164 9.79 -7.43 16.41
CA VAL A 164 11.00 -7.20 15.58
C VAL A 164 12.06 -6.44 16.39
N VAL A 165 11.65 -5.36 17.07
CA VAL A 165 12.55 -4.58 17.92
C VAL A 165 13.14 -5.44 19.07
N GLU A 166 12.30 -6.25 19.72
CA GLU A 166 12.72 -7.15 20.80
C GLU A 166 13.76 -8.19 20.32
N PHE A 167 13.48 -8.86 19.19
CA PHE A 167 14.38 -9.90 18.66
C PHE A 167 15.65 -9.33 18.04
N ALA A 168 15.56 -8.16 17.39
CA ALA A 168 16.72 -7.47 16.85
C ALA A 168 17.69 -7.01 17.95
N ASP A 169 17.19 -6.74 19.18
CA ASP A 169 18.00 -6.31 20.35
C ASP A 169 18.95 -5.17 19.94
N LEU A 170 18.36 -4.12 19.37
CA LEU A 170 19.09 -3.03 18.74
C LEU A 170 19.82 -2.16 19.77
N ARG A 171 20.99 -1.70 19.36
CA ARG A 171 21.81 -0.71 20.08
C ARG A 171 21.99 0.54 19.22
N GLU A 172 22.20 1.68 19.82
CA GLU A 172 22.44 2.97 19.13
C GLU A 172 23.65 2.95 18.17
N THR A 173 24.50 1.95 18.26
CA THR A 173 25.67 1.76 17.37
C THR A 173 25.38 0.85 16.17
N ASN A 174 24.23 0.17 16.15
CA ASN A 174 23.96 -0.82 15.13
C ASN A 174 23.57 -0.19 13.78
N ILE A 175 24.05 -0.78 12.72
CA ILE A 175 23.63 -0.52 11.34
C ILE A 175 22.67 -1.63 10.91
N VAL A 176 21.46 -1.23 10.51
CA VAL A 176 20.36 -2.14 10.18
C VAL A 176 20.14 -2.17 8.66
N LEU A 177 20.04 -3.36 8.11
CA LEU A 177 19.51 -3.59 6.77
C LEU A 177 18.01 -3.87 6.85
N ASP A 178 17.19 -3.16 6.07
CA ASP A 178 15.76 -3.42 5.84
C ASP A 178 15.59 -3.85 4.38
N ALA A 179 15.62 -5.15 4.12
CA ALA A 179 15.51 -5.68 2.76
C ALA A 179 14.06 -6.07 2.44
N PHE A 180 13.62 -5.74 1.21
CA PHE A 180 12.22 -5.76 0.78
C PHE A 180 11.38 -4.77 1.58
N CYS A 181 11.94 -3.57 1.80
CA CYS A 181 11.43 -2.59 2.76
C CYS A 181 10.10 -1.94 2.37
N GLY A 182 9.64 -2.09 1.13
CA GLY A 182 8.45 -1.40 0.64
C GLY A 182 8.52 0.11 0.88
N VAL A 183 7.54 0.67 1.55
CA VAL A 183 7.51 2.10 1.93
C VAL A 183 8.33 2.40 3.21
N GLY A 184 9.22 1.49 3.60
CA GLY A 184 10.16 1.66 4.71
C GLY A 184 9.53 1.54 6.09
N THR A 185 8.44 0.77 6.24
CA THR A 185 7.66 0.75 7.48
C THR A 185 8.45 0.19 8.66
N ILE A 186 9.15 -0.91 8.49
CA ILE A 186 9.89 -1.56 9.57
C ILE A 186 11.16 -0.77 9.89
N GLY A 187 11.95 -0.42 8.87
CA GLY A 187 13.19 0.33 9.05
C GLY A 187 12.97 1.66 9.75
N GLN A 188 11.95 2.45 9.35
CA GLN A 188 11.62 3.70 10.04
C GLN A 188 11.13 3.47 11.47
N TYR A 189 10.38 2.39 11.72
CA TYR A 189 9.92 2.06 13.06
C TYR A 189 11.07 1.77 14.03
N VAL A 190 12.12 1.07 13.54
CA VAL A 190 13.29 0.72 14.36
C VAL A 190 14.36 1.82 14.40
N SER A 191 14.31 2.80 13.50
CA SER A 191 15.38 3.78 13.29
C SER A 191 15.80 4.56 14.53
N ARG A 192 14.87 4.81 15.46
CA ARG A 192 15.16 5.53 16.72
C ARG A 192 15.95 4.69 17.72
N LYS A 193 16.24 3.44 17.43
CA LYS A 193 16.93 2.49 18.31
C LYS A 193 18.26 1.99 17.74
N CYS A 194 18.68 2.53 16.60
CA CYS A 194 19.92 2.13 15.93
C CYS A 194 20.65 3.35 15.37
N HIS A 195 21.88 3.14 14.92
CA HIS A 195 22.72 4.20 14.34
C HIS A 195 22.18 4.60 12.96
N GLU A 196 22.05 3.63 12.06
CA GLU A 196 21.59 3.85 10.69
C GLU A 196 20.71 2.70 10.20
N VAL A 197 19.81 3.02 9.28
CA VAL A 197 18.98 2.08 8.54
C VAL A 197 19.21 2.23 7.05
N TYR A 198 19.51 1.13 6.38
CA TYR A 198 19.59 1.05 4.93
C TYR A 198 18.48 0.16 4.41
N GLY A 199 17.54 0.72 3.67
CA GLY A 199 16.42 0.00 3.09
C GLY A 199 16.57 -0.17 1.58
N VAL A 200 16.16 -1.33 1.08
CA VAL A 200 16.14 -1.63 -0.36
C VAL A 200 14.86 -2.36 -0.77
N ASP A 201 14.26 -1.88 -1.84
CA ASP A 201 13.13 -2.53 -2.51
C ASP A 201 13.24 -2.34 -4.02
N ILE A 202 12.71 -3.28 -4.80
CA ILE A 202 12.74 -3.19 -6.26
C ILE A 202 11.71 -2.19 -6.81
N VAL A 203 10.68 -1.85 -6.04
CA VAL A 203 9.57 -0.99 -6.44
C VAL A 203 9.94 0.48 -6.23
N GLU A 204 10.24 1.20 -7.32
CA GLU A 204 10.65 2.62 -7.28
C GLU A 204 9.62 3.53 -6.59
N ASP A 205 8.32 3.34 -6.87
CA ASP A 205 7.24 4.11 -6.23
C ASP A 205 7.23 3.91 -4.70
N ALA A 206 7.47 2.69 -4.22
CA ALA A 206 7.54 2.39 -2.80
C ALA A 206 8.73 3.09 -2.13
N ILE A 207 9.88 3.12 -2.80
CA ILE A 207 11.07 3.82 -2.29
C ILE A 207 10.88 5.34 -2.30
N LYS A 208 10.17 5.88 -3.28
CA LYS A 208 9.78 7.30 -3.27
C LYS A 208 8.93 7.62 -2.04
N ASP A 209 7.92 6.79 -1.75
CA ASP A 209 7.08 6.93 -0.56
C ASP A 209 7.91 6.76 0.72
N ALA A 210 8.84 5.78 0.78
CA ALA A 210 9.76 5.60 1.91
C ALA A 210 10.58 6.86 2.20
N ASN A 211 11.17 7.48 1.18
CA ASN A 211 11.96 8.70 1.34
C ASN A 211 11.10 9.92 1.72
N ASN A 212 9.85 10.00 1.28
CA ASN A 212 8.90 11.02 1.73
C ASN A 212 8.56 10.82 3.21
N ASN A 213 8.34 9.58 3.63
CA ASN A 213 8.06 9.23 5.03
C ASN A 213 9.25 9.53 5.96
N VAL A 214 10.49 9.34 5.50
CA VAL A 214 11.70 9.78 6.23
C VAL A 214 11.64 11.27 6.54
N LYS A 215 11.31 12.10 5.53
CA LYS A 215 11.17 13.55 5.69
C LYS A 215 10.01 13.92 6.60
N LEU A 216 8.84 13.28 6.42
CA LEU A 216 7.66 13.50 7.24
C LEU A 216 7.92 13.31 8.75
N ASN A 217 8.76 12.33 9.08
CA ASN A 217 9.11 11.99 10.48
C ASN A 217 10.40 12.65 10.97
N ASN A 218 11.03 13.52 10.17
CA ASN A 218 12.31 14.17 10.48
C ASN A 218 13.42 13.16 10.86
N LEU A 219 13.44 11.99 10.20
CA LEU A 219 14.48 10.98 10.40
C LEU A 219 15.71 11.35 9.59
N THR A 220 16.88 11.31 10.24
CA THR A 220 18.16 11.68 9.62
C THR A 220 19.06 10.49 9.36
N ASN A 221 18.70 9.31 9.86
CA ASN A 221 19.49 8.10 9.87
C ASN A 221 18.88 6.96 9.02
N CYS A 222 18.01 7.27 8.07
CA CYS A 222 17.41 6.28 7.17
C CYS A 222 17.76 6.60 5.72
N THR A 223 18.26 5.61 5.00
CA THR A 223 18.58 5.67 3.57
C THR A 223 17.83 4.58 2.82
N TYR A 224 16.96 4.95 1.87
CA TYR A 224 16.20 4.00 1.05
C TYR A 224 16.57 4.11 -0.42
N VAL A 225 16.83 2.95 -1.07
CA VAL A 225 17.30 2.86 -2.45
C VAL A 225 16.47 1.85 -3.24
N ALA A 226 16.03 2.26 -4.44
CA ALA A 226 15.36 1.35 -5.36
C ALA A 226 16.38 0.43 -6.05
N GLY A 227 16.09 -0.87 -6.08
CA GLY A 227 16.90 -1.85 -6.78
C GLY A 227 16.76 -3.27 -6.26
N ASP A 228 17.38 -4.17 -6.98
CA ASP A 228 17.47 -5.58 -6.57
C ASP A 228 18.39 -5.70 -5.34
N ALA A 229 17.85 -6.18 -4.24
CA ALA A 229 18.61 -6.39 -2.99
C ALA A 229 19.86 -7.25 -3.20
N ASN A 230 19.82 -8.25 -4.10
CA ASN A 230 20.96 -9.08 -4.46
C ASN A 230 22.12 -8.29 -5.08
N LYS A 231 21.86 -7.12 -5.65
CA LYS A 231 22.86 -6.25 -6.27
C LYS A 231 23.26 -5.10 -5.35
N ILE A 232 22.31 -4.55 -4.63
CA ILE A 232 22.51 -3.35 -3.79
C ILE A 232 23.27 -3.71 -2.51
N VAL A 233 22.87 -4.78 -1.80
CA VAL A 233 23.52 -5.19 -0.54
C VAL A 233 25.03 -5.45 -0.70
N PRO A 234 25.51 -6.23 -1.71
CA PRO A 234 26.93 -6.39 -1.95
C PRO A 234 27.66 -5.08 -2.33
N ARG A 235 26.96 -4.13 -2.98
CA ARG A 235 27.56 -2.81 -3.27
C ARG A 235 27.77 -1.99 -2.01
N TRP A 236 26.85 -2.04 -1.06
CA TRP A 236 26.99 -1.39 0.23
C TRP A 236 28.17 -1.98 1.02
N LYS A 237 28.29 -3.32 1.06
CA LYS A 237 29.44 -3.98 1.67
C LYS A 237 30.77 -3.50 1.06
N LYS A 238 30.86 -3.45 -0.28
CA LYS A 238 32.07 -2.94 -0.96
C LYS A 238 32.41 -1.48 -0.63
N LYS A 239 31.41 -0.69 -0.20
CA LYS A 239 31.59 0.68 0.30
C LYS A 239 31.95 0.76 1.78
N GLY A 240 32.16 -0.36 2.44
CA GLY A 240 32.51 -0.44 3.86
C GLY A 240 31.32 -0.41 4.83
N ILE A 241 30.08 -0.50 4.33
CA ILE A 241 28.89 -0.57 5.18
C ILE A 241 28.72 -2.02 5.66
N ASN A 242 28.87 -2.25 6.96
CA ASN A 242 28.70 -3.54 7.61
C ASN A 242 27.41 -3.54 8.42
N PHE A 243 26.53 -4.47 8.15
CA PHE A 243 25.24 -4.57 8.83
C PHE A 243 25.38 -5.44 10.10
N ASP A 244 24.93 -4.91 11.24
CA ASP A 244 24.85 -5.70 12.49
C ASP A 244 23.59 -6.55 12.54
N VAL A 245 22.50 -6.05 11.96
CA VAL A 245 21.19 -6.70 11.93
C VAL A 245 20.58 -6.58 10.54
N ALA A 246 20.02 -7.68 10.03
CA ALA A 246 19.22 -7.69 8.82
C ALA A 246 17.76 -8.02 9.15
N ILE A 247 16.85 -7.14 8.75
CA ILE A 247 15.41 -7.35 8.81
C ILE A 247 14.94 -7.66 7.40
N VAL A 248 14.19 -8.74 7.23
CA VAL A 248 13.76 -9.20 5.91
C VAL A 248 12.29 -9.57 5.93
N ASP A 249 11.51 -8.98 5.02
CA ASP A 249 10.09 -9.32 4.79
C ASP A 249 9.89 -9.67 3.30
N PRO A 250 10.39 -10.83 2.86
CA PRO A 250 10.42 -11.19 1.45
C PRO A 250 9.02 -11.55 0.92
N PRO A 251 8.81 -11.49 -0.41
CA PRO A 251 7.61 -12.00 -1.04
C PRO A 251 7.48 -13.52 -0.85
N ARG A 252 6.34 -14.10 -1.23
CA ARG A 252 6.04 -15.55 -1.09
C ARG A 252 7.07 -16.47 -1.74
N THR A 253 7.87 -15.98 -2.68
CA THR A 253 8.98 -16.70 -3.32
C THR A 253 10.20 -16.84 -2.42
N GLY A 254 10.22 -16.20 -1.24
CA GLY A 254 11.31 -16.23 -0.27
C GLY A 254 12.49 -15.33 -0.64
N LEU A 255 13.60 -15.51 0.08
CA LEU A 255 14.81 -14.69 -0.04
C LEU A 255 15.61 -14.97 -1.32
N GLY A 256 15.47 -16.14 -1.93
CA GLY A 256 16.27 -16.53 -3.09
C GLY A 256 17.78 -16.42 -2.82
N HIS A 257 18.50 -15.79 -3.74
CA HIS A 257 19.97 -15.62 -3.61
C HIS A 257 20.37 -14.64 -2.49
N LEU A 258 19.45 -13.80 -2.00
CA LEU A 258 19.75 -12.86 -0.92
C LEU A 258 20.16 -13.58 0.37
N ALA A 259 19.63 -14.79 0.64
CA ALA A 259 20.02 -15.59 1.79
C ALA A 259 21.54 -15.79 1.85
N LYS A 260 22.18 -16.11 0.70
CA LYS A 260 23.64 -16.25 0.61
C LYS A 260 24.35 -14.90 0.84
N ASN A 261 23.85 -13.83 0.22
CA ASN A 261 24.42 -12.51 0.37
C ASN A 261 24.36 -12.00 1.83
N LEU A 262 23.30 -12.38 2.57
CA LEU A 262 23.17 -12.03 4.00
C LEU A 262 24.21 -12.75 4.87
N LEU A 263 24.53 -14.01 4.57
CA LEU A 263 25.64 -14.71 5.23
C LEU A 263 26.99 -14.04 4.95
N ASP A 264 27.17 -13.54 3.72
CA ASP A 264 28.42 -12.89 3.32
C ASP A 264 28.57 -11.46 3.92
N VAL A 265 27.51 -10.83 4.45
CA VAL A 265 27.57 -9.49 5.07
C VAL A 265 27.79 -9.52 6.58
N ASP A 266 28.04 -10.70 7.15
CA ASP A 266 28.34 -10.92 8.57
C ASP A 266 27.31 -10.34 9.54
N ALA A 267 26.04 -10.23 9.11
CA ALA A 267 24.97 -9.79 10.00
C ALA A 267 24.88 -10.74 11.20
N LYS A 268 24.99 -10.18 12.39
CA LYS A 268 24.98 -10.96 13.65
C LYS A 268 23.60 -11.54 13.97
N LYS A 269 22.55 -10.92 13.39
CA LYS A 269 21.15 -11.33 13.53
C LYS A 269 20.40 -11.12 12.20
N ILE A 270 19.53 -12.07 11.87
CA ILE A 270 18.64 -12.01 10.70
C ILE A 270 17.22 -12.29 11.18
#